data_7a3d2a4dd8ea13b7f4d06ed9d68c78a1
#
_entry.id   7a3d2a4dd8ea13b7f4d06ed9d68c78a1
#
_cell.length_a   1.000
_cell.length_b   1.000
_cell.length_c   1.000
_cell.angle_alpha   90.00
_cell.angle_beta   90.00
_cell.angle_gamma   90.00
#
_symmetry.space_group_name_H-M   'P 1'
#
loop_
_entity.id
_entity.type
_entity.pdbx_description
1 polymer ?
#
loop_
_entity_poly.entity_id
_entity_poly.type
_entity_poly.pdbx_seq_one_letter_code
_entity_poly.pdbx_strand_id
1 'polypeptide(L)'
;MTALPPLPPDAALLRALPGRRVWAEPQRVVKAFWAPYPWSRGGFKSRREARLLSALAQRGLPVPRLLGRERRAGWELLYLERIPQALPLDEWLQTPGRSRSARRRVLERSAAALAGLQSEGLRQRDAHPGNWLIDGAERPVAIDFERAALGTRFRKGCARRELARLAALLTPLTAIGERLRALAAWRAALPEGARAGLPSARVWRRELAREAERRRRSESRAELDRWLRPGSRLETPSASQAPAAGGRVQQRTWLVNRRLPGSARAAAADWLAGAPPPAGAWESCGRPGPTRRRWLAAALELEHGLPVLWPAALDRSDPRRWRALFLRPEPVVSPGSSAAPAAPAGWRQQLEAERARRGLRPLRDCPAFGPWSAGQPWRYLPFALEG
;
A
#
# COMPACT_ATOMS: atom_id res chain seq x y z
N MET A 1 5.98 -25.61 14.80
CA MET A 1 6.00 -25.05 13.41
C MET A 1 7.20 -25.72 12.71
N THR A 2 6.94 -26.55 11.72
CA THR A 2 8.00 -27.16 10.89
C THR A 2 8.78 -26.06 10.19
N ALA A 3 10.12 -26.19 10.25
CA ALA A 3 11.02 -25.25 9.61
C ALA A 3 10.65 -25.09 8.12
N LEU A 4 10.70 -23.87 7.64
CA LEU A 4 10.58 -23.58 6.22
C LEU A 4 11.69 -24.30 5.46
N PRO A 5 11.44 -24.75 4.24
CA PRO A 5 12.52 -25.16 3.37
C PRO A 5 13.51 -23.98 3.29
N PRO A 6 14.82 -24.24 3.45
CA PRO A 6 15.83 -23.20 3.30
C PRO A 6 15.66 -22.54 1.92
N LEU A 7 15.78 -21.22 1.88
CA LEU A 7 15.80 -20.50 0.61
C LEU A 7 17.05 -20.94 -0.17
N PRO A 8 16.94 -21.18 -1.48
CA PRO A 8 18.13 -21.37 -2.31
C PRO A 8 19.10 -20.18 -2.15
N PRO A 9 20.42 -20.41 -2.23
CA PRO A 9 21.42 -19.37 -2.01
C PRO A 9 21.21 -18.12 -2.90
N ASP A 10 20.76 -18.31 -4.13
CA ASP A 10 20.52 -17.24 -5.11
C ASP A 10 19.09 -16.69 -5.10
N ALA A 11 18.27 -17.05 -4.11
CA ALA A 11 16.88 -16.64 -4.04
C ALA A 11 16.71 -15.31 -3.30
N ALA A 12 16.07 -14.36 -3.96
CA ALA A 12 15.66 -13.09 -3.34
C ALA A 12 14.28 -13.24 -2.68
N LEU A 13 14.19 -13.04 -1.38
CA LEU A 13 12.91 -13.06 -0.66
C LEU A 13 12.09 -11.82 -1.03
N LEU A 14 10.96 -12.00 -1.71
CA LEU A 14 10.05 -10.92 -2.10
C LEU A 14 9.01 -10.62 -1.01
N ARG A 15 8.54 -11.65 -0.32
CA ARG A 15 7.49 -11.49 0.71
C ARG A 15 7.51 -12.64 1.72
N ALA A 16 7.36 -12.29 3.00
CA ALA A 16 7.15 -13.25 4.08
C ALA A 16 5.92 -12.85 4.91
N LEU A 17 4.98 -13.77 5.06
CA LEU A 17 3.78 -13.65 5.90
C LEU A 17 3.61 -14.97 6.66
N PRO A 18 2.90 -14.98 7.80
CA PRO A 18 2.54 -16.22 8.46
C PRO A 18 1.84 -17.19 7.48
N GLY A 19 2.44 -18.36 7.27
CA GLY A 19 1.90 -19.39 6.37
C GLY A 19 2.00 -19.08 4.87
N ARG A 20 2.72 -18.05 4.45
CA ARG A 20 2.99 -17.74 3.03
C ARG A 20 4.37 -17.11 2.87
N ARG A 21 5.13 -17.60 1.88
CA ARG A 21 6.35 -16.94 1.41
C ARG A 21 6.37 -16.84 -0.10
N VAL A 22 7.03 -15.82 -0.60
CA VAL A 22 7.28 -15.63 -2.04
C VAL A 22 8.74 -15.24 -2.20
N TRP A 23 9.45 -15.92 -3.09
CA TRP A 23 10.82 -15.57 -3.45
C TRP A 23 11.03 -15.68 -4.95
N ALA A 24 12.00 -14.95 -5.44
CA ALA A 24 12.45 -15.01 -6.83
C ALA A 24 13.76 -15.78 -6.93
N GLU A 25 13.83 -16.69 -7.87
CA GLU A 25 15.03 -17.33 -8.39
C GLU A 25 15.36 -16.73 -9.77
N PRO A 26 16.51 -16.99 -10.36
CA PRO A 26 16.90 -16.38 -11.64
C PRO A 26 15.85 -16.52 -12.75
N GLN A 27 15.20 -17.67 -12.86
CA GLN A 27 14.25 -17.97 -13.95
C GLN A 27 12.79 -18.14 -13.50
N ARG A 28 12.54 -18.20 -12.20
CA ARG A 28 11.19 -18.47 -11.66
C ARG A 28 10.90 -17.70 -10.38
N VAL A 29 9.62 -17.56 -10.09
CA VAL A 29 9.11 -17.11 -8.80
C VAL A 29 8.44 -18.27 -8.11
N VAL A 30 8.73 -18.46 -6.84
CA VAL A 30 8.14 -19.52 -6.02
C VAL A 30 7.21 -18.92 -4.99
N LYS A 31 5.96 -19.39 -4.98
CA LYS A 31 4.98 -19.09 -3.94
C LYS A 31 4.78 -20.30 -3.05
N ALA A 32 5.16 -20.21 -1.80
CA ALA A 32 4.98 -21.25 -0.80
C ALA A 32 3.79 -20.96 0.11
N PHE A 33 2.90 -21.93 0.25
CA PHE A 33 1.75 -21.87 1.15
C PHE A 33 1.88 -22.94 2.21
N TRP A 34 1.77 -22.57 3.48
CA TRP A 34 1.72 -23.56 4.54
C TRP A 34 0.45 -24.39 4.42
N ALA A 35 0.62 -25.65 4.19
CA ALA A 35 -0.43 -26.63 3.91
C ALA A 35 -0.11 -27.96 4.57
N PRO A 36 -0.14 -28.06 5.92
CA PRO A 36 0.21 -29.29 6.64
C PRO A 36 -0.62 -30.48 6.14
N TYR A 37 -1.84 -30.22 5.68
CA TYR A 37 -2.72 -31.21 5.06
C TYR A 37 -3.19 -30.73 3.68
N PRO A 38 -3.52 -31.65 2.72
CA PRO A 38 -4.02 -31.28 1.39
C PRO A 38 -5.29 -30.42 1.43
N TRP A 39 -6.16 -30.63 2.41
CA TRP A 39 -7.40 -29.89 2.63
C TRP A 39 -7.23 -28.61 3.43
N SER A 40 -6.02 -28.27 3.86
CA SER A 40 -5.77 -27.01 4.56
C SER A 40 -6.01 -25.79 3.65
N ARG A 41 -6.23 -24.62 4.29
CA ARG A 41 -6.47 -23.37 3.57
C ARG A 41 -5.35 -23.03 2.58
N GLY A 42 -4.09 -23.31 2.92
CA GLY A 42 -2.94 -23.11 2.03
C GLY A 42 -3.00 -24.02 0.79
N GLY A 43 -3.33 -25.31 0.98
CA GLY A 43 -3.51 -26.26 -0.11
C GLY A 43 -4.66 -25.89 -1.06
N PHE A 44 -5.76 -25.38 -0.52
CA PHE A 44 -6.87 -24.87 -1.36
C PHE A 44 -6.45 -23.66 -2.20
N LYS A 45 -5.73 -22.70 -1.60
CA LYS A 45 -5.25 -21.50 -2.29
C LYS A 45 -4.29 -21.85 -3.40
N SER A 46 -3.29 -22.67 -3.13
CA SER A 46 -2.31 -23.14 -4.09
C SER A 46 -2.97 -23.81 -5.29
N ARG A 47 -3.83 -24.82 -5.05
CA ARG A 47 -4.53 -25.56 -6.12
C ARG A 47 -5.44 -24.65 -6.96
N ARG A 48 -6.11 -23.70 -6.31
CA ARG A 48 -6.99 -22.74 -6.99
C ARG A 48 -6.18 -21.82 -7.90
N GLU A 49 -5.09 -21.24 -7.39
CA GLU A 49 -4.23 -20.37 -8.16
C GLU A 49 -3.61 -21.11 -9.34
N ALA A 50 -3.11 -22.34 -9.11
CA ALA A 50 -2.55 -23.18 -10.18
C ALA A 50 -3.56 -23.44 -11.30
N ARG A 51 -4.80 -23.86 -10.96
CA ARG A 51 -5.86 -24.11 -11.95
C ARG A 51 -6.22 -22.84 -12.73
N LEU A 52 -6.32 -21.70 -12.05
CA LEU A 52 -6.65 -20.43 -12.71
C LEU A 52 -5.53 -20.00 -13.68
N LEU A 53 -4.28 -20.05 -13.24
CA LEU A 53 -3.14 -19.70 -14.09
C LEU A 53 -3.07 -20.57 -15.33
N SER A 54 -3.20 -21.90 -15.19
CA SER A 54 -3.22 -22.81 -16.32
C SER A 54 -4.36 -22.51 -17.29
N ALA A 55 -5.58 -22.30 -16.79
CA ALA A 55 -6.74 -22.03 -17.63
C ALA A 55 -6.65 -20.67 -18.35
N LEU A 56 -6.09 -19.64 -17.71
CA LEU A 56 -5.91 -18.31 -18.29
C LEU A 56 -4.76 -18.31 -19.34
N ALA A 57 -3.65 -18.98 -19.03
CA ALA A 57 -2.52 -19.12 -19.96
C ALA A 57 -2.91 -19.89 -21.23
N GLN A 58 -3.69 -20.97 -21.11
CA GLN A 58 -4.22 -21.71 -22.27
C GLN A 58 -5.10 -20.87 -23.19
N ARG A 59 -5.70 -19.81 -22.67
CA ARG A 59 -6.50 -18.83 -23.43
C ARG A 59 -5.67 -17.66 -23.96
N GLY A 60 -4.34 -17.69 -23.83
CA GLY A 60 -3.44 -16.63 -24.29
C GLY A 60 -3.53 -15.34 -23.50
N LEU A 61 -4.09 -15.38 -22.27
CA LEU A 61 -4.22 -14.18 -21.43
C LEU A 61 -2.89 -13.83 -20.75
N PRO A 62 -2.64 -12.55 -20.46
CA PRO A 62 -1.36 -12.09 -19.93
C PRO A 62 -1.21 -12.42 -18.43
N VAL A 63 -0.84 -13.66 -18.17
CA VAL A 63 -0.57 -14.21 -16.84
C VAL A 63 0.74 -15.00 -16.86
N PRO A 64 1.46 -15.12 -15.73
CA PRO A 64 2.66 -15.97 -15.69
C PRO A 64 2.32 -17.43 -15.97
N ARG A 65 3.19 -18.12 -16.72
CA ARG A 65 3.06 -19.58 -16.88
C ARG A 65 3.27 -20.28 -15.54
N LEU A 66 2.43 -21.26 -15.27
CA LEU A 66 2.68 -22.22 -14.21
C LEU A 66 3.73 -23.24 -14.71
N LEU A 67 4.91 -23.26 -14.10
CA LEU A 67 5.99 -24.17 -14.43
C LEU A 67 5.87 -25.49 -13.69
N GLY A 68 5.23 -25.49 -12.53
CA GLY A 68 5.02 -26.68 -11.74
C GLY A 68 4.39 -26.42 -10.38
N ARG A 69 4.02 -27.49 -9.73
CA ARG A 69 3.55 -27.51 -8.34
C ARG A 69 4.13 -28.69 -7.61
N GLU A 70 4.60 -28.46 -6.41
CA GLU A 70 5.20 -29.49 -5.56
C GLU A 70 4.67 -29.37 -4.13
N ARG A 71 4.63 -30.50 -3.43
CA ARG A 71 4.38 -30.52 -1.99
C ARG A 71 5.62 -31.03 -1.27
N ARG A 72 6.14 -30.21 -0.34
CA ARG A 72 7.35 -30.54 0.42
C ARG A 72 7.22 -30.09 1.87
N ALA A 73 7.46 -30.99 2.81
CA ALA A 73 7.52 -30.71 4.26
C ALA A 73 6.32 -29.87 4.79
N GLY A 74 5.09 -30.17 4.33
CA GLY A 74 3.90 -29.44 4.74
C GLY A 74 3.71 -28.08 4.06
N TRP A 75 4.47 -27.80 2.99
CA TRP A 75 4.30 -26.64 2.13
C TRP A 75 3.83 -27.05 0.75
N GLU A 76 2.93 -26.27 0.17
CA GLU A 76 2.58 -26.31 -1.25
C GLU A 76 3.36 -25.21 -1.96
N LEU A 77 4.20 -25.60 -2.92
CA LEU A 77 5.05 -24.74 -3.71
C LEU A 77 4.44 -24.57 -5.10
N LEU A 78 4.26 -23.34 -5.56
CA LEU A 78 3.93 -23.01 -6.94
C LEU A 78 5.14 -22.39 -7.59
N TYR A 79 5.59 -22.99 -8.68
CA TYR A 79 6.67 -22.50 -9.53
C TYR A 79 6.07 -21.73 -10.69
N LEU A 80 6.32 -20.44 -10.75
CA LEU A 80 5.80 -19.52 -11.76
C LEU A 80 6.94 -18.99 -12.61
N GLU A 81 6.68 -18.76 -13.88
CA GLU A 81 7.60 -18.04 -14.75
C GLU A 81 7.94 -16.68 -14.14
N ARG A 82 9.22 -16.34 -14.11
CA ARG A 82 9.67 -15.01 -13.73
C ARG A 82 9.54 -14.09 -14.94
N ILE A 83 8.85 -12.97 -14.77
CA ILE A 83 8.75 -11.94 -15.80
C ILE A 83 10.01 -11.07 -15.69
N PRO A 84 10.90 -11.08 -16.70
CA PRO A 84 12.16 -10.34 -16.64
C PRO A 84 11.94 -8.84 -16.56
N GLN A 85 12.76 -8.13 -15.75
CA GLN A 85 12.76 -6.67 -15.62
C GLN A 85 11.39 -6.07 -15.32
N ALA A 86 10.48 -6.85 -14.77
CA ALA A 86 9.13 -6.39 -14.49
C ALA A 86 9.05 -5.59 -13.20
N LEU A 87 8.29 -4.51 -13.24
CA LEU A 87 7.94 -3.70 -12.07
C LEU A 87 6.43 -3.74 -11.83
N PRO A 88 5.96 -3.71 -10.58
CA PRO A 88 4.56 -3.45 -10.27
C PRO A 88 4.08 -2.15 -10.93
N LEU A 89 2.83 -2.11 -11.41
CA LEU A 89 2.28 -0.96 -12.13
C LEU A 89 2.38 0.36 -11.35
N ASP A 90 2.14 0.32 -10.05
CA ASP A 90 2.28 1.48 -9.18
C ASP A 90 3.73 1.97 -9.09
N GLU A 91 4.70 1.08 -8.94
CA GLU A 91 6.13 1.40 -8.95
C GLU A 91 6.58 1.89 -10.32
N TRP A 92 6.14 1.21 -11.40
CA TRP A 92 6.45 1.61 -12.77
C TRP A 92 5.95 3.03 -13.07
N LEU A 93 4.75 3.38 -12.61
CA LEU A 93 4.17 4.73 -12.77
C LEU A 93 4.91 5.80 -11.94
N GLN A 94 5.57 5.41 -10.86
CA GLN A 94 6.34 6.30 -10.00
C GLN A 94 7.81 6.44 -10.45
N THR A 95 8.29 5.59 -11.37
CA THR A 95 9.66 5.65 -11.88
C THR A 95 9.89 6.99 -12.59
N PRO A 96 10.90 7.78 -12.18
CA PRO A 96 11.25 9.05 -12.82
C PRO A 96 11.59 8.86 -14.31
N GLY A 97 11.38 9.90 -15.13
CA GLY A 97 11.75 9.91 -16.55
C GLY A 97 10.78 9.18 -17.48
N ARG A 98 9.73 8.55 -16.98
CA ARG A 98 8.70 7.93 -17.85
C ARG A 98 7.91 9.00 -18.60
N SER A 99 7.94 8.97 -19.93
CA SER A 99 7.22 9.92 -20.77
C SER A 99 5.69 9.78 -20.58
N ARG A 100 4.98 10.86 -20.79
CA ARG A 100 3.51 10.87 -20.72
C ARG A 100 2.87 9.89 -21.72
N SER A 101 3.48 9.69 -22.87
CA SER A 101 3.04 8.73 -23.88
C SER A 101 3.22 7.28 -23.41
N ALA A 102 4.38 6.93 -22.83
CA ALA A 102 4.64 5.61 -22.28
C ALA A 102 3.63 5.28 -21.15
N ARG A 103 3.42 6.21 -20.22
CA ARG A 103 2.42 6.05 -19.14
C ARG A 103 1.01 5.77 -19.67
N ARG A 104 0.60 6.50 -20.71
CA ARG A 104 -0.71 6.29 -21.36
C ARG A 104 -0.79 4.91 -21.98
N ARG A 105 0.20 4.50 -22.79
CA ARG A 105 0.23 3.18 -23.42
C ARG A 105 0.13 2.06 -22.40
N VAL A 106 0.90 2.13 -21.31
CA VAL A 106 0.88 1.10 -20.26
C VAL A 106 -0.48 1.02 -19.58
N LEU A 107 -1.09 2.16 -19.24
CA LEU A 107 -2.41 2.18 -18.63
C LEU A 107 -3.50 1.66 -19.57
N GLU A 108 -3.46 2.02 -20.85
CA GLU A 108 -4.39 1.53 -21.88
C GLU A 108 -4.24 0.02 -22.10
N ARG A 109 -3.01 -0.49 -22.22
CA ARG A 109 -2.71 -1.93 -22.32
C ARG A 109 -3.16 -2.70 -21.07
N SER A 110 -2.90 -2.16 -19.88
CA SER A 110 -3.34 -2.80 -18.62
C SER A 110 -4.87 -2.87 -18.53
N ALA A 111 -5.54 -1.82 -18.97
CA ALA A 111 -6.99 -1.77 -19.01
C ALA A 111 -7.57 -2.76 -20.04
N ALA A 112 -6.97 -2.88 -21.22
CA ALA A 112 -7.37 -3.85 -22.24
C ALA A 112 -7.12 -5.30 -21.76
N ALA A 113 -5.99 -5.57 -21.12
CA ALA A 113 -5.69 -6.87 -20.52
C ALA A 113 -6.70 -7.24 -19.42
N LEU A 114 -7.10 -6.29 -18.58
CA LEU A 114 -8.17 -6.50 -17.60
C LEU A 114 -9.49 -6.84 -18.25
N ALA A 115 -9.85 -6.15 -19.35
CA ALA A 115 -11.07 -6.44 -20.11
C ALA A 115 -11.03 -7.88 -20.64
N GLY A 116 -9.92 -8.32 -21.21
CA GLY A 116 -9.71 -9.71 -21.68
C GLY A 116 -9.93 -10.72 -20.56
N LEU A 117 -9.30 -10.53 -19.39
CA LEU A 117 -9.48 -11.40 -18.23
C LEU A 117 -10.95 -11.44 -17.75
N GLN A 118 -11.63 -10.28 -17.73
CA GLN A 118 -13.01 -10.20 -17.31
C GLN A 118 -13.99 -10.80 -18.32
N SER A 119 -13.67 -10.72 -19.61
CA SER A 119 -14.45 -11.35 -20.69
C SER A 119 -14.49 -12.87 -20.53
N GLU A 120 -13.38 -13.44 -20.11
CA GLU A 120 -13.27 -14.87 -19.79
C GLU A 120 -13.91 -15.25 -18.43
N GLY A 121 -14.63 -14.31 -17.82
CA GLY A 121 -15.32 -14.54 -16.56
C GLY A 121 -14.46 -14.47 -15.31
N LEU A 122 -13.23 -14.00 -15.42
CA LEU A 122 -12.37 -13.82 -14.25
C LEU A 122 -12.95 -12.72 -13.34
N ARG A 123 -12.94 -13.00 -12.05
CA ARG A 123 -13.33 -12.08 -10.98
C ARG A 123 -12.18 -11.98 -10.00
N GLN A 124 -11.44 -10.89 -10.09
CA GLN A 124 -10.32 -10.63 -9.20
C GLN A 124 -10.81 -9.85 -7.97
N ARG A 125 -10.90 -10.51 -6.82
CA ARG A 125 -11.34 -9.84 -5.58
C ARG A 125 -10.34 -8.84 -5.04
N ASP A 126 -9.10 -8.93 -5.47
CA ASP A 126 -7.98 -8.08 -5.06
C ASP A 126 -7.35 -7.36 -6.25
N ALA A 127 -8.17 -6.57 -6.97
CA ALA A 127 -7.72 -5.74 -8.07
C ALA A 127 -6.87 -4.57 -7.50
N HIS A 128 -5.55 -4.77 -7.45
CA HIS A 128 -4.57 -3.82 -6.93
C HIS A 128 -3.51 -3.53 -8.01
N PRO A 129 -3.02 -2.27 -8.17
CA PRO A 129 -1.96 -1.99 -9.16
C PRO A 129 -0.70 -2.84 -8.97
N GLY A 130 -0.30 -3.14 -7.75
CA GLY A 130 0.80 -4.05 -7.44
C GLY A 130 0.60 -5.50 -7.89
N ASN A 131 -0.62 -5.89 -8.31
CA ASN A 131 -0.92 -7.20 -8.90
C ASN A 131 -0.84 -7.18 -10.44
N TRP A 132 -0.30 -6.12 -11.02
CA TRP A 132 0.03 -5.97 -12.42
C TRP A 132 1.51 -5.72 -12.56
N LEU A 133 2.23 -6.63 -13.21
CA LEU A 133 3.64 -6.44 -13.56
C LEU A 133 3.71 -5.83 -14.96
N ILE A 134 4.57 -4.84 -15.13
CA ILE A 134 4.89 -4.25 -16.43
C ILE A 134 6.27 -4.74 -16.82
N ASP A 135 6.37 -5.52 -17.88
CA ASP A 135 7.63 -6.07 -18.36
C ASP A 135 8.51 -5.01 -19.07
N GLY A 136 9.72 -5.41 -19.47
CA GLY A 136 10.66 -4.52 -20.18
C GLY A 136 10.14 -4.00 -21.53
N ALA A 137 9.12 -4.65 -22.13
CA ALA A 137 8.46 -4.23 -23.37
C ALA A 137 7.14 -3.44 -23.12
N GLU A 138 6.95 -2.96 -21.89
CA GLU A 138 5.75 -2.23 -21.45
C GLU A 138 4.44 -3.06 -21.58
N ARG A 139 4.53 -4.39 -21.48
CA ARG A 139 3.36 -5.28 -21.53
C ARG A 139 2.90 -5.59 -20.11
N PRO A 140 1.59 -5.47 -19.82
CA PRO A 140 1.04 -5.81 -18.52
C PRO A 140 0.86 -7.33 -18.37
N VAL A 141 1.23 -7.86 -17.22
CA VAL A 141 1.02 -9.26 -16.81
C VAL A 141 0.31 -9.26 -15.46
N ALA A 142 -0.87 -9.87 -15.40
CA ALA A 142 -1.63 -9.96 -14.15
C ALA A 142 -1.10 -11.09 -13.26
N ILE A 143 -0.97 -10.83 -11.97
CA ILE A 143 -0.48 -11.79 -10.97
C ILE A 143 -1.41 -11.87 -9.76
N ASP A 144 -1.16 -12.84 -8.89
CA ASP A 144 -1.83 -13.06 -7.59
C ASP A 144 -3.32 -13.41 -7.69
N PHE A 145 -3.59 -14.62 -8.16
CA PHE A 145 -4.95 -15.15 -8.34
C PHE A 145 -5.48 -15.96 -7.15
N GLU A 146 -4.81 -15.95 -5.99
CA GLU A 146 -5.23 -16.75 -4.85
C GLU A 146 -6.66 -16.44 -4.35
N ARG A 147 -7.14 -15.22 -4.60
CA ARG A 147 -8.49 -14.76 -4.26
C ARG A 147 -9.43 -14.64 -5.46
N ALA A 148 -8.91 -14.88 -6.67
CA ALA A 148 -9.69 -14.78 -7.88
C ALA A 148 -10.66 -15.96 -8.06
N ALA A 149 -11.67 -15.82 -8.87
CA ALA A 149 -12.58 -16.88 -9.29
C ALA A 149 -12.84 -16.76 -10.78
N LEU A 150 -12.87 -17.89 -11.47
CA LEU A 150 -13.27 -17.98 -12.86
C LEU A 150 -14.76 -18.35 -12.91
N GLY A 151 -15.54 -17.56 -13.60
CA GLY A 151 -16.92 -17.84 -13.93
C GLY A 151 -17.06 -18.21 -15.39
N THR A 152 -18.29 -18.45 -15.82
CA THR A 152 -18.59 -18.83 -17.21
C THR A 152 -18.82 -17.64 -18.13
N ARG A 153 -18.98 -16.44 -17.58
CA ARG A 153 -19.32 -15.23 -18.37
C ARG A 153 -18.88 -13.94 -17.69
N PHE A 154 -18.78 -12.89 -18.48
CA PHE A 154 -18.59 -11.51 -18.02
C PHE A 154 -19.69 -11.10 -17.03
N ARG A 155 -19.30 -10.39 -15.97
CA ARG A 155 -20.24 -9.85 -14.97
C ARG A 155 -19.99 -8.36 -14.75
N LYS A 156 -20.89 -7.53 -15.31
CA LYS A 156 -20.84 -6.06 -15.23
C LYS A 156 -20.60 -5.52 -13.80
N GLY A 157 -21.31 -6.06 -12.81
CA GLY A 157 -21.16 -5.62 -11.42
C GLY A 157 -19.80 -5.96 -10.79
N CYS A 158 -19.16 -7.07 -11.21
CA CYS A 158 -17.81 -7.42 -10.79
C CYS A 158 -16.79 -6.49 -11.46
N ALA A 159 -16.89 -6.33 -12.77
CA ALA A 159 -16.03 -5.44 -13.55
C ALA A 159 -16.05 -4.01 -13.00
N ARG A 160 -17.24 -3.48 -12.67
CA ARG A 160 -17.38 -2.15 -12.07
C ARG A 160 -16.62 -2.04 -10.75
N ARG A 161 -16.75 -3.03 -9.86
CA ARG A 161 -16.07 -3.02 -8.56
C ARG A 161 -14.54 -3.10 -8.68
N GLU A 162 -14.03 -3.90 -9.61
CA GLU A 162 -12.60 -4.05 -9.86
C GLU A 162 -12.01 -2.78 -10.47
N LEU A 163 -12.66 -2.22 -11.50
CA LEU A 163 -12.26 -0.94 -12.08
C LEU A 163 -12.30 0.20 -11.09
N ALA A 164 -13.34 0.28 -10.26
CA ALA A 164 -13.45 1.32 -9.25
C ALA A 164 -12.34 1.22 -8.20
N ARG A 165 -11.93 0.00 -7.84
CA ARG A 165 -10.82 -0.23 -6.91
C ARG A 165 -9.49 0.20 -7.54
N LEU A 166 -9.21 -0.23 -8.77
CA LEU A 166 -8.01 0.20 -9.49
C LEU A 166 -7.99 1.73 -9.66
N ALA A 167 -9.11 2.34 -10.05
CA ALA A 167 -9.22 3.79 -10.18
C ALA A 167 -8.95 4.51 -8.87
N ALA A 168 -9.47 4.00 -7.74
CA ALA A 168 -9.22 4.57 -6.42
C ALA A 168 -7.72 4.57 -6.07
N LEU A 169 -7.04 3.44 -6.27
CA LEU A 169 -5.62 3.26 -5.97
C LEU A 169 -4.69 3.99 -6.94
N LEU A 170 -5.09 4.12 -8.22
CA LEU A 170 -4.33 4.83 -9.24
C LEU A 170 -4.55 6.35 -9.22
N THR A 171 -5.58 6.85 -8.52
CA THR A 171 -5.90 8.30 -8.48
C THR A 171 -4.71 9.16 -8.04
N PRO A 172 -3.93 8.84 -7.01
CA PRO A 172 -2.78 9.64 -6.63
C PRO A 172 -1.60 9.57 -7.61
N LEU A 173 -1.58 8.56 -8.49
CA LEU A 173 -0.48 8.30 -9.42
C LEU A 173 -0.76 8.74 -10.85
N THR A 174 -2.01 9.08 -11.21
CA THR A 174 -2.43 9.30 -12.59
C THR A 174 -3.29 10.53 -12.76
N ALA A 175 -3.12 11.23 -13.89
CA ALA A 175 -3.99 12.32 -14.28
C ALA A 175 -5.39 11.80 -14.70
N ILE A 176 -6.42 12.66 -14.58
CA ILE A 176 -7.78 12.29 -14.96
C ILE A 176 -7.88 11.85 -16.43
N GLY A 177 -7.15 12.52 -17.33
CA GLY A 177 -7.11 12.17 -18.76
C GLY A 177 -6.50 10.79 -19.03
N GLU A 178 -5.50 10.36 -18.26
CA GLU A 178 -4.93 9.01 -18.34
C GLU A 178 -5.98 7.96 -17.94
N ARG A 179 -6.69 8.18 -16.83
CA ARG A 179 -7.74 7.26 -16.36
C ARG A 179 -8.91 7.17 -17.33
N LEU A 180 -9.30 8.28 -17.96
CA LEU A 180 -10.38 8.28 -18.95
C LEU A 180 -10.01 7.51 -20.21
N ARG A 181 -8.76 7.63 -20.69
CA ARG A 181 -8.25 6.85 -21.83
C ARG A 181 -8.16 5.36 -21.50
N ALA A 182 -7.63 5.01 -20.33
CA ALA A 182 -7.59 3.62 -19.86
C ALA A 182 -9.01 3.02 -19.79
N LEU A 183 -10.00 3.76 -19.31
CA LEU A 183 -11.39 3.31 -19.29
C LEU A 183 -11.97 3.12 -20.71
N ALA A 184 -11.61 4.01 -21.64
CA ALA A 184 -12.01 3.87 -23.04
C ALA A 184 -11.38 2.63 -23.68
N ALA A 185 -10.08 2.38 -23.45
CA ALA A 185 -9.38 1.19 -23.91
C ALA A 185 -9.96 -0.09 -23.32
N TRP A 186 -10.28 -0.10 -22.03
CA TRP A 186 -10.99 -1.22 -21.39
C TRP A 186 -12.32 -1.51 -22.09
N ARG A 187 -13.13 -0.48 -22.33
CA ARG A 187 -14.44 -0.64 -22.99
C ARG A 187 -14.30 -1.15 -24.43
N ALA A 188 -13.33 -0.64 -25.17
CA ALA A 188 -13.04 -1.05 -26.54
C ALA A 188 -12.60 -2.50 -26.65
N ALA A 189 -11.83 -2.98 -25.68
CA ALA A 189 -11.33 -4.36 -25.64
C ALA A 189 -12.36 -5.41 -25.20
N LEU A 190 -13.53 -5.00 -24.71
CA LEU A 190 -14.61 -5.94 -24.40
C LEU A 190 -15.25 -6.49 -25.68
N PRO A 191 -15.61 -7.80 -25.70
CA PRO A 191 -16.47 -8.36 -26.75
C PRO A 191 -17.78 -7.58 -26.87
N GLU A 192 -18.34 -7.57 -28.07
CA GLU A 192 -19.55 -6.80 -28.39
C GLU A 192 -20.73 -7.11 -27.45
N GLY A 193 -21.01 -8.38 -27.18
CA GLY A 193 -22.09 -8.78 -26.28
C GLY A 193 -21.90 -8.30 -24.85
N ALA A 194 -20.64 -8.28 -24.34
CA ALA A 194 -20.34 -7.72 -23.02
C ALA A 194 -20.47 -6.19 -23.00
N ARG A 195 -20.05 -5.53 -24.10
CA ARG A 195 -20.09 -4.08 -24.28
C ARG A 195 -21.51 -3.54 -24.45
N ALA A 196 -22.36 -4.24 -25.18
CA ALA A 196 -23.77 -3.87 -25.39
C ALA A 196 -24.55 -3.82 -24.06
N GLY A 197 -24.24 -4.68 -23.10
CA GLY A 197 -24.85 -4.68 -21.78
C GLY A 197 -24.39 -3.57 -20.83
N LEU A 198 -23.44 -2.71 -21.25
CA LEU A 198 -22.96 -1.60 -20.42
C LEU A 198 -23.79 -0.34 -20.59
N PRO A 199 -23.94 0.49 -19.55
CA PRO A 199 -24.49 1.83 -19.68
C PRO A 199 -23.69 2.69 -20.67
N SER A 200 -24.25 3.84 -21.10
CA SER A 200 -23.48 4.81 -21.89
C SER A 200 -22.16 5.18 -21.19
N ALA A 201 -21.15 5.56 -21.97
CA ALA A 201 -19.82 5.90 -21.43
C ALA A 201 -19.88 7.01 -20.37
N ARG A 202 -20.82 7.96 -20.50
CA ARG A 202 -21.04 9.06 -19.54
C ARG A 202 -21.59 8.54 -18.22
N VAL A 203 -22.61 7.67 -18.25
CA VAL A 203 -23.21 7.07 -17.05
C VAL A 203 -22.20 6.17 -16.35
N TRP A 204 -21.51 5.29 -17.10
CA TRP A 204 -20.50 4.39 -16.57
C TRP A 204 -19.37 5.13 -15.85
N ARG A 205 -18.85 6.23 -16.44
CA ARG A 205 -17.83 7.08 -15.80
C ARG A 205 -18.30 7.66 -14.48
N ARG A 206 -19.54 8.16 -14.42
CA ARG A 206 -20.11 8.70 -13.17
C ARG A 206 -20.25 7.63 -12.08
N GLU A 207 -20.72 6.45 -12.43
CA GLU A 207 -20.86 5.33 -11.52
C GLU A 207 -19.50 4.87 -10.97
N LEU A 208 -18.51 4.74 -11.86
CA LEU A 208 -17.14 4.37 -11.47
C LEU A 208 -16.51 5.42 -10.56
N ALA A 209 -16.64 6.69 -10.86
CA ALA A 209 -16.10 7.77 -10.05
C ALA A 209 -16.69 7.76 -8.63
N ARG A 210 -18.02 7.59 -8.52
CA ARG A 210 -18.71 7.49 -7.23
C ARG A 210 -18.27 6.26 -6.44
N GLU A 211 -18.14 5.12 -7.09
CA GLU A 211 -17.68 3.88 -6.45
C GLU A 211 -16.21 3.95 -6.03
N ALA A 212 -15.34 4.51 -6.87
CA ALA A 212 -13.93 4.72 -6.56
C ALA A 212 -13.76 5.66 -5.35
N GLU A 213 -14.53 6.74 -5.30
CA GLU A 213 -14.50 7.66 -4.16
C GLU A 213 -14.99 7.00 -2.86
N ARG A 214 -16.09 6.23 -2.92
CA ARG A 214 -16.55 5.46 -1.75
C ARG A 214 -15.47 4.50 -1.24
N ARG A 215 -14.80 3.78 -2.17
CA ARG A 215 -13.73 2.86 -1.84
C ARG A 215 -12.52 3.56 -1.24
N ARG A 216 -12.08 4.66 -1.85
CA ARG A 216 -10.99 5.47 -1.33
C ARG A 216 -11.24 5.89 0.11
N ARG A 217 -12.45 6.36 0.42
CA ARG A 217 -12.83 6.71 1.80
C ARG A 217 -12.84 5.50 2.73
N SER A 218 -13.34 4.36 2.27
CA SER A 218 -13.36 3.12 3.05
C SER A 218 -11.94 2.58 3.30
N GLU A 219 -11.08 2.58 2.28
CA GLU A 219 -9.70 2.12 2.39
C GLU A 219 -8.87 3.05 3.28
N SER A 220 -9.04 4.36 3.13
CA SER A 220 -8.42 5.34 4.05
C SER A 220 -8.86 5.12 5.49
N ARG A 221 -10.15 4.87 5.72
CA ARG A 221 -10.65 4.57 7.08
C ARG A 221 -10.05 3.26 7.62
N ALA A 222 -10.04 2.20 6.82
CA ALA A 222 -9.45 0.93 7.22
C ALA A 222 -7.92 1.04 7.45
N GLU A 223 -7.22 1.88 6.68
CA GLU A 223 -5.81 2.17 6.91
C GLU A 223 -5.60 2.94 8.21
N LEU A 224 -6.41 3.97 8.46
CA LEU A 224 -6.36 4.72 9.72
C LEU A 224 -6.63 3.83 10.94
N ASP A 225 -7.54 2.85 10.83
CA ASP A 225 -7.79 1.89 11.91
C ASP A 225 -6.56 1.01 12.21
N ARG A 226 -5.71 0.74 11.22
CA ARG A 226 -4.43 0.01 11.45
C ARG A 226 -3.42 0.82 12.25
N TRP A 227 -3.50 2.15 12.20
CA TRP A 227 -2.68 3.06 13.00
C TRP A 227 -3.18 3.24 14.44
N LEU A 228 -4.23 2.53 14.82
CA LEU A 228 -4.77 2.51 16.17
C LEU A 228 -4.67 1.15 16.85
N ARG A 229 -4.09 0.15 16.17
CA ARG A 229 -4.02 -1.23 16.68
C ARG A 229 -2.63 -1.83 16.48
N PRO A 230 -2.15 -2.69 17.38
CA PRO A 230 -0.95 -3.48 17.13
C PRO A 230 -1.10 -4.31 15.85
N GLY A 231 -0.07 -4.37 15.03
CA GLY A 231 -0.12 -5.11 13.76
C GLY A 231 1.05 -4.78 12.82
N SER A 232 0.75 -4.68 11.53
CA SER A 232 1.78 -4.43 10.51
C SER A 232 2.40 -3.03 10.59
N ARG A 233 1.69 -2.05 11.17
CA ARG A 233 2.14 -0.65 11.27
C ARG A 233 2.72 -0.32 12.64
N LEU A 234 2.13 -0.87 13.67
CA LEU A 234 2.43 -0.56 15.06
C LEU A 234 2.75 -1.82 15.85
N GLU A 235 3.62 -1.70 16.82
CA GLU A 235 3.92 -2.75 17.79
C GLU A 235 3.70 -2.25 19.22
N THR A 236 3.40 -3.17 20.11
CA THR A 236 3.45 -2.92 21.53
C THR A 236 4.92 -3.14 21.95
N PRO A 237 5.55 -2.20 22.67
CA PRO A 237 6.91 -2.38 23.18
C PRO A 237 7.03 -3.66 23.99
N SER A 238 8.21 -4.29 23.95
CA SER A 238 8.51 -5.49 24.76
C SER A 238 8.44 -5.16 26.25
N ALA A 239 8.18 -6.16 27.08
CA ALA A 239 8.10 -6.00 28.53
C ALA A 239 9.38 -5.42 29.15
N SER A 240 10.56 -5.67 28.54
CA SER A 240 11.84 -5.09 28.94
C SER A 240 11.98 -3.59 28.67
N GLN A 241 11.14 -3.05 27.79
CA GLN A 241 11.10 -1.62 27.44
C GLN A 241 9.92 -0.88 28.11
N ALA A 242 9.10 -1.60 28.88
CA ALA A 242 8.01 -1.00 29.64
C ALA A 242 8.53 -0.52 31.01
N PRO A 243 8.14 0.66 31.51
CA PRO A 243 8.51 1.11 32.82
C PRO A 243 7.98 0.13 33.88
N ALA A 244 8.80 -0.10 34.91
CA ALA A 244 8.50 -1.04 36.00
C ALA A 244 7.21 -0.73 36.79
N ALA A 245 6.63 0.44 36.61
CA ALA A 245 5.49 0.95 37.38
C ALA A 245 4.11 0.62 36.80
N GLY A 246 4.02 -0.13 35.70
CA GLY A 246 2.74 -0.33 35.02
C GLY A 246 2.35 -1.80 34.84
N GLY A 247 1.30 -2.24 35.50
CA GLY A 247 0.78 -3.60 35.37
C GLY A 247 0.40 -4.00 33.93
N ARG A 248 0.16 -5.30 33.68
CA ARG A 248 -0.16 -5.92 32.37
C ARG A 248 -1.20 -5.20 31.50
N VAL A 249 -2.06 -4.38 32.10
CA VAL A 249 -3.11 -3.63 31.39
C VAL A 249 -2.54 -2.43 30.62
N GLN A 250 -1.47 -1.79 31.10
CA GLN A 250 -0.88 -0.59 30.48
C GLN A 250 -0.12 -0.91 29.18
N GLN A 251 0.52 -2.08 29.06
CA GLN A 251 1.30 -2.46 27.86
C GLN A 251 0.46 -2.48 26.57
N ARG A 252 -0.86 -2.76 26.64
CA ARG A 252 -1.74 -2.79 25.48
C ARG A 252 -2.15 -1.41 24.97
N THR A 253 -1.86 -0.36 25.73
CA THR A 253 -2.24 1.02 25.39
C THR A 253 -1.14 1.79 24.71
N TRP A 254 0.08 1.27 24.69
CA TRP A 254 1.25 1.86 24.07
C TRP A 254 1.48 1.30 22.68
N LEU A 255 1.72 2.17 21.73
CA LEU A 255 1.93 1.80 20.32
C LEU A 255 3.15 2.52 19.77
N VAL A 256 4.08 1.78 19.17
CA VAL A 256 5.27 2.31 18.49
C VAL A 256 5.22 1.97 17.00
N ASN A 257 5.62 2.90 16.16
CA ASN A 257 5.63 2.74 14.71
C ASN A 257 6.78 1.81 14.28
N ARG A 258 6.44 0.68 13.69
CA ARG A 258 7.39 -0.32 13.18
C ARG A 258 8.27 0.13 12.03
N ARG A 259 7.85 1.16 11.30
CA ARG A 259 8.57 1.69 10.14
C ARG A 259 9.73 2.62 10.52
N LEU A 260 9.82 3.01 11.78
CA LEU A 260 10.94 3.83 12.25
C LEU A 260 12.26 3.07 12.16
N PRO A 261 13.37 3.75 11.84
CA PRO A 261 14.72 3.23 12.05
C PRO A 261 14.93 2.75 13.51
N GLY A 262 15.83 1.81 13.72
CA GLY A 262 16.03 1.19 15.04
C GLY A 262 16.27 2.20 16.17
N SER A 263 17.13 3.20 15.94
CA SER A 263 17.44 4.28 16.91
C SER A 263 16.22 5.14 17.23
N ALA A 264 15.45 5.54 16.22
CA ALA A 264 14.24 6.33 16.41
C ALA A 264 13.12 5.53 17.12
N ARG A 265 13.07 4.23 16.89
CA ARG A 265 12.14 3.32 17.57
C ARG A 265 12.49 3.13 19.04
N ALA A 266 13.78 2.98 19.35
CA ALA A 266 14.27 2.93 20.72
C ALA A 266 13.92 4.24 21.45
N ALA A 267 14.24 5.41 20.88
CA ALA A 267 13.90 6.70 21.46
C ALA A 267 12.39 6.88 21.69
N ALA A 268 11.56 6.37 20.79
CA ALA A 268 10.09 6.39 20.96
C ALA A 268 9.62 5.48 22.11
N ALA A 269 10.28 4.34 22.31
CA ALA A 269 10.00 3.44 23.43
C ALA A 269 10.46 4.06 24.77
N ASP A 270 11.63 4.70 24.79
CA ASP A 270 12.17 5.40 25.97
C ASP A 270 11.27 6.56 26.40
N TRP A 271 10.72 7.32 25.43
CA TRP A 271 9.73 8.37 25.71
C TRP A 271 8.46 7.80 26.35
N LEU A 272 7.96 6.66 25.89
CA LEU A 272 6.84 5.97 26.53
C LEU A 272 7.18 5.55 27.96
N ALA A 273 8.43 5.20 28.22
CA ALA A 273 8.96 4.87 29.54
C ALA A 273 9.16 6.10 30.45
N GLY A 274 8.90 7.31 29.95
CA GLY A 274 9.00 8.55 30.72
C GLY A 274 10.23 9.40 30.43
N ALA A 275 11.09 9.00 29.49
CA ALA A 275 12.20 9.84 29.04
C ALA A 275 11.65 11.13 28.33
N PRO A 276 12.43 12.23 28.34
CA PRO A 276 12.06 13.44 27.61
C PRO A 276 11.98 13.16 26.11
N PRO A 277 11.16 13.94 25.36
CA PRO A 277 11.10 13.80 23.90
C PRO A 277 12.50 14.00 23.29
N PRO A 278 12.88 13.19 22.29
CA PRO A 278 14.13 13.38 21.57
C PRO A 278 14.24 14.76 20.93
N ALA A 279 15.46 15.26 20.76
CA ALA A 279 15.69 16.55 20.08
C ALA A 279 15.03 16.57 18.70
N GLY A 280 14.32 17.64 18.39
CA GLY A 280 13.56 17.78 17.13
C GLY A 280 12.27 16.96 17.05
N ALA A 281 11.86 16.30 18.12
CA ALA A 281 10.55 15.68 18.23
C ALA A 281 9.48 16.71 18.57
N TRP A 282 8.24 16.39 18.21
CA TRP A 282 7.07 17.14 18.62
C TRP A 282 6.11 16.24 19.42
N GLU A 283 5.70 16.70 20.59
CA GLU A 283 4.74 16.01 21.44
C GLU A 283 3.38 16.67 21.38
N SER A 284 2.33 15.88 21.19
CA SER A 284 0.94 16.30 21.35
C SER A 284 0.35 15.63 22.56
N CYS A 285 -0.09 16.42 23.52
CA CYS A 285 -0.77 15.94 24.71
C CYS A 285 -2.13 16.61 24.84
N GLY A 286 -3.17 15.86 25.21
CA GLY A 286 -4.50 16.42 25.38
C GLY A 286 -5.62 15.39 25.39
N ARG A 287 -6.86 15.87 25.23
CA ARG A 287 -8.03 14.98 25.17
C ARG A 287 -7.89 13.93 24.05
N PRO A 288 -8.43 12.72 24.24
CA PRO A 288 -8.30 11.64 23.26
C PRO A 288 -8.71 12.00 21.83
N GLY A 289 -9.82 12.72 21.67
CA GLY A 289 -10.36 13.08 20.36
C GLY A 289 -9.40 13.93 19.50
N PRO A 290 -8.93 15.08 19.95
CA PRO A 290 -7.94 15.89 19.23
C PRO A 290 -6.62 15.15 18.98
N THR A 291 -6.05 14.51 20.00
CA THR A 291 -4.78 13.78 19.88
C THR A 291 -4.89 12.62 18.88
N ARG A 292 -6.00 11.87 18.91
CA ARG A 292 -6.29 10.84 17.91
C ARG A 292 -6.37 11.42 16.49
N ARG A 293 -7.06 12.56 16.31
CA ARG A 293 -7.16 13.20 14.98
C ARG A 293 -5.78 13.59 14.44
N ARG A 294 -4.93 14.18 15.26
CA ARG A 294 -3.56 14.56 14.89
C ARG A 294 -2.73 13.33 14.48
N TRP A 295 -2.74 12.29 15.30
CA TRP A 295 -2.07 11.03 15.00
C TRP A 295 -2.51 10.45 13.66
N LEU A 296 -3.82 10.34 13.43
CA LEU A 296 -4.37 9.75 12.22
C LEU A 296 -4.14 10.64 10.99
N ALA A 297 -4.15 11.96 11.13
CA ALA A 297 -3.83 12.86 10.03
C ALA A 297 -2.38 12.69 9.57
N ALA A 298 -1.42 12.66 10.49
CA ALA A 298 -0.02 12.41 10.16
C ALA A 298 0.19 11.02 9.54
N ALA A 299 -0.47 9.99 10.07
CA ALA A 299 -0.42 8.64 9.53
C ALA A 299 -0.97 8.55 8.11
N LEU A 300 -2.10 9.21 7.84
CA LEU A 300 -2.72 9.26 6.51
C LEU A 300 -1.79 9.94 5.49
N GLU A 301 -1.20 11.06 5.85
CA GLU A 301 -0.31 11.80 4.96
C GLU A 301 1.00 11.06 4.72
N LEU A 302 1.52 10.36 5.73
CA LEU A 302 2.66 9.45 5.58
C LEU A 302 2.36 8.31 4.59
N GLU A 303 1.18 7.71 4.66
CA GLU A 303 0.76 6.66 3.71
C GLU A 303 0.62 7.20 2.28
N HIS A 304 0.34 8.49 2.13
CA HIS A 304 0.34 9.17 0.84
C HIS A 304 1.72 9.66 0.40
N GLY A 305 2.78 9.37 1.15
CA GLY A 305 4.15 9.77 0.83
C GLY A 305 4.40 11.27 0.90
N LEU A 306 3.63 11.99 1.71
CA LEU A 306 3.84 13.42 1.93
C LEU A 306 4.95 13.64 2.97
N PRO A 307 5.68 14.78 2.90
CA PRO A 307 6.78 15.10 3.80
C PRO A 307 6.27 15.56 5.18
N VAL A 308 5.83 14.62 6.00
CA VAL A 308 5.32 14.88 7.35
C VAL A 308 6.26 14.36 8.43
N LEU A 309 6.08 14.84 9.67
CA LEU A 309 6.68 14.18 10.83
C LEU A 309 6.02 12.81 11.00
N TRP A 310 6.83 11.81 11.25
CA TRP A 310 6.32 10.44 11.39
C TRP A 310 5.64 10.26 12.74
N PRO A 311 4.42 9.76 12.79
CA PRO A 311 3.82 9.35 14.03
C PRO A 311 4.64 8.20 14.61
N ALA A 312 5.32 8.44 15.73
CA ALA A 312 6.33 7.55 16.29
C ALA A 312 5.79 6.67 17.42
N ALA A 313 5.17 7.30 18.42
CA ALA A 313 4.60 6.60 19.55
C ALA A 313 3.27 7.20 19.98
N LEU A 314 2.36 6.38 20.45
CA LEU A 314 1.04 6.77 20.97
C LEU A 314 0.82 6.12 22.34
N ASP A 315 0.67 6.94 23.34
CA ASP A 315 0.30 6.55 24.70
C ASP A 315 -1.18 6.85 24.97
N ARG A 316 -1.93 5.81 25.31
CA ARG A 316 -3.36 5.82 25.63
C ARG A 316 -3.63 5.28 27.03
N SER A 317 -2.63 5.24 27.89
CA SER A 317 -2.74 4.70 29.26
C SER A 317 -3.75 5.48 30.11
N ASP A 318 -3.82 6.80 29.89
CA ASP A 318 -4.86 7.63 30.51
C ASP A 318 -6.05 7.77 29.54
N PRO A 319 -7.25 7.27 29.90
CA PRO A 319 -8.45 7.39 29.06
C PRO A 319 -8.90 8.86 28.87
N ARG A 320 -8.46 9.78 29.72
CA ARG A 320 -8.80 11.21 29.65
C ARG A 320 -7.76 12.03 28.90
N ARG A 321 -6.51 11.54 28.82
CA ARG A 321 -5.39 12.30 28.28
C ARG A 321 -4.45 11.40 27.48
N TRP A 322 -4.50 11.53 26.17
CA TRP A 322 -3.59 10.81 25.26
C TRP A 322 -2.34 11.63 25.00
N ARG A 323 -1.21 10.95 24.82
CA ARG A 323 0.05 11.55 24.37
C ARG A 323 0.45 10.92 23.04
N ALA A 324 0.96 11.73 22.10
CA ALA A 324 1.48 11.25 20.82
C ALA A 324 2.82 11.93 20.54
N LEU A 325 3.80 11.12 20.15
CA LEU A 325 5.13 11.56 19.76
C LEU A 325 5.26 11.49 18.24
N PHE A 326 5.80 12.53 17.63
CA PHE A 326 6.07 12.63 16.21
C PHE A 326 7.56 12.89 16.03
N LEU A 327 8.22 12.07 15.21
CA LEU A 327 9.66 12.11 14.99
C LEU A 327 10.00 12.36 13.52
N ARG A 328 11.19 12.83 13.28
CA ARG A 328 11.82 12.73 11.97
C ARG A 328 12.31 11.30 11.77
N PRO A 329 12.15 10.75 10.57
CA PRO A 329 12.66 9.41 10.26
C PRO A 329 14.18 9.36 10.09
N GLU A 330 14.84 10.50 9.90
CA GLU A 330 16.26 10.62 9.59
C GLU A 330 17.08 11.02 10.82
N PRO A 331 18.31 10.54 10.96
CA PRO A 331 19.18 10.96 12.05
C PRO A 331 19.35 12.48 12.05
N VAL A 332 19.20 13.08 13.21
CA VAL A 332 19.52 14.49 13.43
C VAL A 332 21.03 14.64 13.24
N VAL A 333 21.44 15.25 12.13
CA VAL A 333 22.80 15.80 12.03
C VAL A 333 22.85 16.90 13.08
N SER A 334 23.69 16.77 14.08
CA SER A 334 23.82 17.73 15.18
C SER A 334 23.97 19.13 14.65
N PRO A 335 23.15 20.09 15.07
CA PRO A 335 23.20 21.43 14.55
C PRO A 335 24.38 22.16 15.20
N GLY A 336 25.50 22.17 14.49
CA GLY A 336 26.56 23.17 14.74
C GLY A 336 26.25 24.52 14.09
N SER A 337 25.05 24.82 13.62
CA SER A 337 24.78 26.09 12.93
C SER A 337 23.40 26.65 13.25
N SER A 338 23.46 27.92 13.57
CA SER A 338 22.42 28.93 13.66
C SER A 338 21.22 28.73 12.72
N ALA A 339 20.04 29.13 13.22
CA ALA A 339 18.77 29.39 12.54
C ALA A 339 18.36 28.39 11.44
N ALA A 340 17.28 27.67 11.70
CA ALA A 340 16.62 26.88 10.65
C ALA A 340 16.38 27.78 9.41
N PRO A 341 16.78 27.36 8.21
CA PRO A 341 16.57 28.15 7.01
C PRO A 341 15.07 28.42 6.83
N ALA A 342 14.73 29.66 6.44
CA ALA A 342 13.36 30.04 6.16
C ALA A 342 12.73 29.11 5.10
N ALA A 343 11.44 28.82 5.23
CA ALA A 343 10.74 28.00 4.25
C ALA A 343 10.86 28.64 2.85
N PRO A 344 11.14 27.85 1.79
CA PRO A 344 11.22 28.39 0.43
C PRO A 344 9.94 29.15 0.06
N ALA A 345 10.08 30.26 -0.65
CA ALA A 345 8.91 31.00 -1.11
C ALA A 345 8.00 30.05 -1.94
N GLY A 346 6.68 30.08 -1.65
CA GLY A 346 5.70 29.27 -2.35
C GLY A 346 5.61 27.80 -1.92
N TRP A 347 6.38 27.34 -0.92
CA TRP A 347 6.31 25.94 -0.45
C TRP A 347 4.90 25.51 -0.07
N ARG A 348 4.13 26.37 0.58
CA ARG A 348 2.74 26.09 0.99
C ARG A 348 1.85 25.85 -0.23
N GLN A 349 1.98 26.66 -1.28
CA GLN A 349 1.22 26.49 -2.52
C GLN A 349 1.56 25.18 -3.23
N GLN A 350 2.85 24.82 -3.28
CA GLN A 350 3.29 23.54 -3.86
C GLN A 350 2.75 22.35 -3.06
N LEU A 351 2.79 22.45 -1.74
CA LEU A 351 2.26 21.40 -0.87
C LEU A 351 0.74 21.27 -0.98
N GLU A 352 0.01 22.39 -1.01
CA GLU A 352 -1.44 22.37 -1.23
C GLU A 352 -1.83 21.83 -2.59
N ALA A 353 -1.09 22.16 -3.64
CA ALA A 353 -1.29 21.57 -4.96
C ALA A 353 -1.06 20.05 -4.96
N GLU A 354 -0.04 19.57 -4.24
CA GLU A 354 0.21 18.14 -4.07
C GLU A 354 -0.90 17.46 -3.23
N ARG A 355 -1.33 18.09 -2.16
CA ARG A 355 -2.44 17.60 -1.34
C ARG A 355 -3.74 17.51 -2.14
N ALA A 356 -4.06 18.55 -2.92
CA ALA A 356 -5.22 18.55 -3.80
C ALA A 356 -5.13 17.45 -4.87
N ARG A 357 -3.95 17.24 -5.47
CA ARG A 357 -3.71 16.13 -6.41
C ARG A 357 -3.97 14.77 -5.78
N ARG A 358 -3.68 14.60 -4.49
CA ARG A 358 -3.92 13.37 -3.71
C ARG A 358 -5.30 13.31 -3.08
N GLY A 359 -6.15 14.33 -3.31
CA GLY A 359 -7.51 14.41 -2.79
C GLY A 359 -7.59 14.62 -1.28
N LEU A 360 -6.56 15.18 -0.68
CA LEU A 360 -6.53 15.59 0.72
C LEU A 360 -7.10 17.01 0.89
N ARG A 361 -7.63 17.30 2.08
CA ARG A 361 -8.18 18.63 2.37
C ARG A 361 -7.06 19.69 2.39
N PRO A 362 -7.37 20.97 2.07
CA PRO A 362 -6.42 22.07 2.22
C PRO A 362 -5.83 22.15 3.62
N LEU A 363 -4.62 22.65 3.72
CA LEU A 363 -3.99 22.97 4.99
C LEU A 363 -4.63 24.23 5.58
N ARG A 364 -5.04 24.15 6.81
CA ARG A 364 -5.32 25.34 7.62
C ARG A 364 -4.09 25.57 8.49
N ASP A 365 -3.60 26.80 8.60
CA ASP A 365 -2.48 27.28 9.42
C ASP A 365 -1.52 26.24 10.02
N CYS A 366 -0.60 25.74 9.23
CA CYS A 366 0.27 24.66 9.61
C CYS A 366 1.69 25.17 9.82
N PRO A 367 2.31 24.95 10.99
CA PRO A 367 3.72 25.31 11.17
C PRO A 367 4.59 24.45 10.25
N ALA A 368 5.49 25.07 9.51
CA ALA A 368 6.48 24.38 8.73
C ALA A 368 7.67 24.00 9.61
N PHE A 369 8.10 22.75 9.48
CA PHE A 369 9.36 22.28 10.04
C PHE A 369 10.38 22.21 8.91
N GLY A 370 11.37 23.09 8.93
CA GLY A 370 12.36 23.21 7.86
C GLY A 370 13.25 21.99 7.65
N PRO A 371 13.93 21.94 6.50
CA PRO A 371 15.02 21.01 6.30
C PRO A 371 16.15 21.34 7.27
N TRP A 372 16.76 20.31 7.85
CA TRP A 372 17.91 20.50 8.74
C TRP A 372 19.23 20.44 7.97
N SER A 373 19.18 20.06 6.72
CA SER A 373 20.30 20.10 5.78
C SER A 373 19.83 20.57 4.42
N ALA A 374 20.75 21.24 3.68
CA ALA A 374 20.46 21.69 2.32
C ALA A 374 20.06 20.52 1.42
N GLY A 375 18.99 20.69 0.65
CA GLY A 375 18.51 19.68 -0.31
C GLY A 375 17.44 18.72 0.20
N GLN A 376 17.08 18.72 1.46
CA GLN A 376 15.98 17.89 1.96
C GLN A 376 14.62 18.58 1.85
N PRO A 377 13.54 17.83 1.57
CA PRO A 377 12.20 18.40 1.49
C PRO A 377 11.73 18.90 2.85
N TRP A 378 11.00 20.00 2.85
CA TRP A 378 10.33 20.53 4.02
C TRP A 378 9.29 19.55 4.55
N ARG A 379 9.24 19.41 5.89
CA ARG A 379 8.25 18.58 6.58
C ARG A 379 7.28 19.47 7.36
N TYR A 380 6.08 19.00 7.58
CA TYR A 380 5.03 19.71 8.26
C TYR A 380 4.16 18.78 9.11
N LEU A 381 3.45 19.35 10.06
CA LEU A 381 2.34 18.68 10.74
C LEU A 381 1.04 18.99 9.98
N PRO A 382 0.27 17.99 9.57
CA PRO A 382 -0.86 18.16 8.65
C PRO A 382 -2.10 18.80 9.29
N PHE A 383 -2.03 19.24 10.52
CA PHE A 383 -3.11 19.89 11.23
C PHE A 383 -2.57 21.13 11.91
N ALA A 384 -3.03 22.25 11.49
CA ALA A 384 -2.92 23.42 12.30
C ALA A 384 -3.78 23.23 13.53
N LEU A 385 -3.26 23.70 14.56
CA LEU A 385 -3.90 23.96 15.81
C LEU A 385 -5.29 24.55 15.55
N GLU A 386 -6.32 23.70 15.53
CA GLU A 386 -7.63 24.19 15.84
C GLU A 386 -7.57 24.56 17.33
N GLY A 387 -7.48 25.86 17.60
CA GLY A 387 -7.69 26.43 18.91
C GLY A 387 -9.07 26.10 19.46
#